data_a74a9d9843b46c0258611f05b02169b1
#
_entry.id   a74a9d9843b46c0258611f05b02169b1
#
_cell.length_a   1.000
_cell.length_b   1.000
_cell.length_c   1.000
_cell.angle_alpha   90.00
_cell.angle_beta   90.00
_cell.angle_gamma   90.00
#
_symmetry.space_group_name_H-M   'P 1'
#
loop_
_entity.id
_entity.type
_entity.pdbx_description
1 polymer ?
#
loop_
_entity_poly.entity_id
_entity_poly.type
_entity_poly.pdbx_seq_one_letter_code
_entity_poly.pdbx_strand_id
1 'polypeptide(L)'
;EVIRLIYEKFIHTNMGMSAIASWLNQHGYKKKKRQNNTLDAFATSFIKGVLDNPVYCGKLAFGRRKNEKVPGTRNEYRIVKQEEYMLNDGIHEGIISEEDWELAHQKRQKTGVSYEKTHSLEHEHILSGILKCPLCGSGMYGNVNRKKRKDGTLYKDYFYYACKHRRLVDGHNCSYRKQWSEDKVNDAVE
;
A
#
# COMPACT_ATOMS: atom_id res chain seq x y z
N GLU A 1 -5.68 -22.05 13.56
CA GLU A 1 -4.20 -22.02 13.45
C GLU A 1 -3.75 -20.99 12.40
N VAL A 2 -4.05 -21.15 11.11
CA VAL A 2 -3.57 -20.26 10.02
C VAL A 2 -3.95 -18.79 10.23
N ILE A 3 -5.16 -18.48 10.72
CA ILE A 3 -5.58 -17.11 10.98
C ILE A 3 -4.69 -16.45 12.02
N ARG A 4 -4.39 -17.12 13.13
CA ARG A 4 -3.48 -16.61 14.17
C ARG A 4 -2.08 -16.36 13.63
N LEU A 5 -1.55 -17.27 12.81
CA LEU A 5 -0.24 -17.09 12.15
C LEU A 5 -0.22 -15.87 11.21
N ILE A 6 -1.31 -15.60 10.48
CA ILE A 6 -1.39 -14.44 9.62
C ILE A 6 -1.28 -13.15 10.44
N TYR A 7 -2.04 -13.03 11.54
CA TYR A 7 -2.00 -11.87 12.41
C TYR A 7 -0.65 -11.71 13.12
N GLU A 8 -0.12 -12.79 13.70
CA GLU A 8 1.19 -12.81 14.34
C GLU A 8 2.29 -12.30 13.41
N LYS A 9 2.39 -12.87 12.19
CA LYS A 9 3.39 -12.44 11.22
C LYS A 9 3.16 -11.02 10.73
N PHE A 10 1.90 -10.63 10.55
CA PHE A 10 1.61 -9.30 10.09
C PHE A 10 1.92 -8.24 11.15
N ILE A 11 1.62 -8.48 12.43
CA ILE A 11 1.81 -7.52 13.51
C ILE A 11 3.28 -7.45 13.93
N HIS A 12 3.89 -8.60 14.20
CA HIS A 12 5.20 -8.69 14.87
C HIS A 12 6.39 -8.78 13.91
N THR A 13 6.17 -8.86 12.60
CA THR A 13 7.25 -8.88 11.61
C THR A 13 7.08 -7.79 10.57
N ASN A 14 8.11 -7.54 9.75
CA ASN A 14 8.03 -6.62 8.62
C ASN A 14 7.46 -7.27 7.34
N MET A 15 6.83 -8.45 7.47
CA MET A 15 6.26 -9.13 6.30
C MET A 15 4.98 -8.44 5.83
N GLY A 16 4.94 -8.09 4.55
CA GLY A 16 3.72 -7.64 3.88
C GLY A 16 2.79 -8.81 3.53
N MET A 17 1.56 -8.51 3.14
CA MET A 17 0.53 -9.52 2.82
C MET A 17 0.99 -10.53 1.75
N SER A 18 1.75 -10.09 0.74
CA SER A 18 2.28 -10.97 -0.30
C SER A 18 3.34 -11.92 0.24
N ALA A 19 4.25 -11.42 1.09
CA ALA A 19 5.27 -12.23 1.74
C ALA A 19 4.66 -13.28 2.66
N ILE A 20 3.62 -12.93 3.42
CA ILE A 20 2.88 -13.86 4.28
C ILE A 20 2.21 -14.98 3.45
N ALA A 21 1.56 -14.61 2.34
CA ALA A 21 0.97 -15.59 1.43
C ALA A 21 2.01 -16.58 0.88
N SER A 22 3.14 -16.06 0.43
CA SER A 22 4.26 -16.88 -0.06
C SER A 22 4.82 -17.77 1.04
N TRP A 23 5.01 -17.24 2.22
CA TRP A 23 5.51 -17.99 3.37
C TRP A 23 4.58 -19.16 3.74
N LEU A 24 3.27 -18.93 3.81
CA LEU A 24 2.30 -20.00 4.09
C LEU A 24 2.36 -21.11 3.05
N ASN A 25 2.44 -20.75 1.77
CA ASN A 25 2.52 -21.70 0.67
C ASN A 25 3.83 -22.52 0.73
N GLN A 26 4.96 -21.89 1.03
CA GLN A 26 6.26 -22.54 1.15
C GLN A 26 6.33 -23.51 2.34
N HIS A 27 5.61 -23.21 3.44
CA HIS A 27 5.53 -24.07 4.62
C HIS A 27 4.42 -25.13 4.53
N GLY A 28 3.86 -25.34 3.35
CA GLY A 28 2.90 -26.43 3.08
C GLY A 28 1.49 -26.20 3.58
N TYR A 29 1.17 -24.99 4.09
CA TYR A 29 -0.21 -24.66 4.45
C TYR A 29 -1.09 -24.57 3.21
N LYS A 30 -2.30 -25.10 3.30
CA LYS A 30 -3.26 -25.13 2.17
C LYS A 30 -4.63 -24.67 2.60
N LYS A 31 -5.33 -23.98 1.70
CA LYS A 31 -6.75 -23.66 1.87
C LYS A 31 -7.60 -24.86 1.53
N LYS A 32 -8.76 -24.96 2.19
CA LYS A 32 -9.81 -25.91 1.77
C LYS A 32 -10.31 -25.52 0.39
N LYS A 33 -10.25 -26.44 -0.56
CA LYS A 33 -10.80 -26.26 -1.91
C LYS A 33 -12.32 -26.08 -1.82
N ARG A 34 -12.86 -25.17 -2.63
CA ARG A 34 -14.30 -24.90 -2.73
C ARG A 34 -14.74 -25.16 -4.17
N GLN A 35 -16.06 -25.35 -4.37
CA GLN A 35 -16.66 -25.65 -5.67
C GLN A 35 -16.24 -24.68 -6.78
N ASN A 36 -16.18 -23.38 -6.47
CA ASN A 36 -15.82 -22.32 -7.43
C ASN A 36 -14.36 -21.86 -7.34
N ASN A 37 -13.55 -22.45 -6.46
CA ASN A 37 -12.14 -22.10 -6.32
C ASN A 37 -11.35 -23.37 -5.98
N THR A 38 -10.75 -23.93 -7.00
CA THR A 38 -9.96 -25.18 -6.92
C THR A 38 -8.53 -24.98 -6.45
N LEU A 39 -8.05 -23.71 -6.39
CA LEU A 39 -6.71 -23.38 -5.92
C LEU A 39 -6.64 -23.48 -4.40
N ASP A 40 -5.73 -24.30 -3.90
CA ASP A 40 -5.46 -24.47 -2.47
C ASP A 40 -4.36 -23.52 -1.93
N ALA A 41 -3.67 -22.82 -2.80
CA ALA A 41 -2.64 -21.84 -2.43
C ALA A 41 -3.23 -20.53 -1.88
N PHE A 42 -2.51 -19.91 -0.97
CA PHE A 42 -2.86 -18.59 -0.44
C PHE A 42 -2.44 -17.48 -1.41
N ALA A 43 -3.33 -16.54 -1.67
CA ALA A 43 -3.07 -15.34 -2.45
C ALA A 43 -3.09 -14.11 -1.53
N THR A 44 -2.47 -13.02 -1.96
CA THR A 44 -2.46 -11.73 -1.26
C THR A 44 -3.86 -11.23 -0.93
N SER A 45 -4.83 -11.44 -1.85
CA SER A 45 -6.23 -11.07 -1.65
C SER A 45 -6.90 -11.83 -0.52
N PHE A 46 -6.50 -13.09 -0.28
CA PHE A 46 -6.98 -13.87 0.86
C PHE A 46 -6.48 -13.28 2.17
N ILE A 47 -5.16 -13.01 2.26
CA ILE A 47 -4.56 -12.39 3.46
C ILE A 47 -5.22 -11.03 3.76
N LYS A 48 -5.41 -10.21 2.71
CA LYS A 48 -6.16 -8.95 2.83
C LYS A 48 -7.57 -9.17 3.39
N GLY A 49 -8.29 -10.15 2.86
CA GLY A 49 -9.64 -10.48 3.32
C GLY A 49 -9.69 -10.92 4.78
N VAL A 50 -8.68 -11.66 5.25
CA VAL A 50 -8.54 -12.08 6.65
C VAL A 50 -8.31 -10.88 7.55
N LEU A 51 -7.34 -10.03 7.23
CA LEU A 51 -7.01 -8.85 8.05
C LEU A 51 -8.14 -7.79 8.07
N ASP A 52 -8.99 -7.75 7.05
CA ASP A 52 -10.12 -6.81 6.97
C ASP A 52 -11.40 -7.32 7.64
N ASN A 53 -11.44 -8.57 8.08
CA ASN A 53 -12.69 -9.17 8.53
C ASN A 53 -12.81 -9.18 10.05
N PRO A 54 -13.71 -8.35 10.64
CA PRO A 54 -13.89 -8.24 12.09
C PRO A 54 -14.49 -9.50 12.73
N VAL A 55 -15.00 -10.44 11.96
CA VAL A 55 -15.48 -11.74 12.47
C VAL A 55 -14.40 -12.49 13.24
N TYR A 56 -13.13 -12.32 12.87
CA TYR A 56 -12.03 -13.00 13.59
C TYR A 56 -11.76 -12.44 14.99
N CYS A 57 -12.18 -11.24 15.31
CA CYS A 57 -12.16 -10.67 16.66
C CYS A 57 -13.53 -10.73 17.38
N GLY A 58 -14.43 -11.59 16.92
CA GLY A 58 -15.73 -11.78 17.55
C GLY A 58 -16.80 -10.75 17.18
N LYS A 59 -16.56 -9.89 16.18
CA LYS A 59 -17.48 -8.85 15.76
C LYS A 59 -18.19 -9.15 14.46
N LEU A 60 -19.41 -8.68 14.32
CA LEU A 60 -20.20 -8.73 13.09
C LEU A 60 -20.30 -7.34 12.47
N ALA A 61 -19.95 -7.25 11.20
CA ALA A 61 -20.04 -6.01 10.43
C ALA A 61 -21.24 -6.03 9.49
N PHE A 62 -22.10 -5.03 9.62
CA PHE A 62 -23.25 -4.84 8.74
C PHE A 62 -23.11 -3.58 7.91
N GLY A 63 -23.48 -3.64 6.62
CA GLY A 63 -23.45 -2.48 5.74
C GLY A 63 -22.09 -2.16 5.10
N ARG A 64 -21.09 -3.06 5.19
CA ARG A 64 -19.76 -2.87 4.58
C ARG A 64 -19.78 -2.69 3.06
N ARG A 65 -20.85 -3.12 2.41
CA ARG A 65 -21.01 -3.05 0.95
C ARG A 65 -22.42 -2.63 0.63
N LYS A 66 -22.55 -1.80 -0.39
CA LYS A 66 -23.84 -1.33 -0.93
C LYS A 66 -23.87 -1.58 -2.42
N ASN A 67 -25.02 -2.02 -2.93
CA ASN A 67 -25.26 -2.07 -4.37
C ASN A 67 -25.69 -0.68 -4.85
N GLU A 68 -24.91 -0.08 -5.74
CA GLU A 68 -25.23 1.18 -6.38
C GLU A 68 -25.54 0.94 -7.84
N LYS A 69 -26.59 1.57 -8.34
CA LYS A 69 -26.96 1.52 -9.75
C LYS A 69 -25.89 2.24 -10.59
N VAL A 70 -25.48 1.61 -11.69
CA VAL A 70 -24.56 2.23 -12.65
C VAL A 70 -25.32 3.30 -13.43
N PRO A 71 -24.91 4.59 -13.38
CA PRO A 71 -25.56 5.65 -14.14
C PRO A 71 -25.60 5.32 -15.64
N GLY A 72 -26.73 5.63 -16.29
CA GLY A 72 -26.91 5.37 -17.72
C GLY A 72 -27.29 3.94 -18.10
N THR A 73 -27.38 3.02 -17.15
CA THR A 73 -27.81 1.63 -17.40
C THR A 73 -29.17 1.34 -16.79
N ARG A 74 -29.93 0.39 -17.40
CA ARG A 74 -31.27 0.05 -16.92
C ARG A 74 -31.23 -0.83 -15.67
N ASN A 75 -30.36 -1.86 -15.64
CA ASN A 75 -30.37 -2.92 -14.62
C ASN A 75 -28.97 -3.31 -14.14
N GLU A 76 -27.94 -2.51 -14.37
CA GLU A 76 -26.59 -2.78 -13.88
C GLU A 76 -26.35 -2.16 -12.52
N TYR A 77 -25.76 -2.95 -11.61
CA TYR A 77 -25.40 -2.55 -10.27
C TYR A 77 -23.94 -2.87 -10.02
N ARG A 78 -23.24 -1.99 -9.32
CA ARG A 78 -21.89 -2.23 -8.84
C ARG A 78 -21.90 -2.32 -7.31
N ILE A 79 -21.04 -3.18 -6.77
CA ILE A 79 -20.81 -3.27 -5.32
C ILE A 79 -19.79 -2.23 -4.93
N VAL A 80 -20.21 -1.29 -4.08
CA VAL A 80 -19.35 -0.24 -3.52
C VAL A 80 -19.09 -0.55 -2.04
N LYS A 81 -17.84 -0.41 -1.62
CA LYS A 81 -17.48 -0.49 -0.20
C LYS A 81 -17.93 0.79 0.50
N GLN A 82 -18.50 0.63 1.69
CA GLN A 82 -18.83 1.75 2.56
C GLN A 82 -17.67 2.00 3.51
N GLU A 83 -17.34 3.26 3.75
CA GLU A 83 -16.34 3.66 4.74
C GLU A 83 -16.92 3.55 6.15
N GLU A 84 -18.17 3.92 6.29
CA GLU A 84 -18.93 3.79 7.55
C GLU A 84 -19.84 2.57 7.50
N TYR A 85 -19.73 1.71 8.49
CA TYR A 85 -20.56 0.52 8.66
C TYR A 85 -20.73 0.19 10.14
N MET A 86 -21.80 -0.52 10.47
CA MET A 86 -22.09 -0.90 11.85
C MET A 86 -21.27 -2.11 12.26
N LEU A 87 -20.63 -2.03 13.43
CA LEU A 87 -19.96 -3.14 14.10
C LEU A 87 -20.75 -3.48 15.37
N ASN A 88 -21.14 -4.73 15.49
CA ASN A 88 -21.81 -5.27 16.67
C ASN A 88 -21.03 -6.47 17.19
N ASP A 89 -21.14 -6.73 18.47
CA ASP A 89 -20.58 -7.94 19.06
C ASP A 89 -21.29 -9.18 18.51
N GLY A 90 -20.50 -10.17 18.11
CA GLY A 90 -21.01 -11.46 17.65
C GLY A 90 -21.28 -12.41 18.83
N ILE A 91 -22.08 -13.44 18.58
CA ILE A 91 -22.33 -14.52 19.57
C ILE A 91 -21.13 -15.49 19.63
N HIS A 92 -20.26 -15.43 18.63
CA HIS A 92 -19.09 -16.33 18.52
C HIS A 92 -17.88 -15.74 19.21
N GLU A 93 -17.07 -16.61 19.78
CA GLU A 93 -15.78 -16.26 20.36
C GLU A 93 -14.79 -15.83 19.26
N GLY A 94 -14.04 -14.78 19.51
CA GLY A 94 -12.98 -14.30 18.60
C GLY A 94 -11.79 -15.30 18.57
N ILE A 95 -11.26 -15.53 17.37
CA ILE A 95 -10.03 -16.29 17.18
C ILE A 95 -8.81 -15.43 17.55
N ILE A 96 -8.94 -14.10 17.33
CA ILE A 96 -7.94 -13.06 17.56
C ILE A 96 -8.51 -12.10 18.60
N SER A 97 -7.66 -11.50 19.43
CA SER A 97 -8.07 -10.42 20.33
C SER A 97 -8.49 -9.18 19.54
N GLU A 98 -9.33 -8.36 20.15
CA GLU A 98 -9.71 -7.07 19.54
C GLU A 98 -8.49 -6.14 19.39
N GLU A 99 -7.58 -6.19 20.35
CA GLU A 99 -6.33 -5.42 20.34
C GLU A 99 -5.44 -5.80 19.13
N ASP A 100 -5.24 -7.09 18.87
CA ASP A 100 -4.46 -7.54 17.72
C ASP A 100 -5.13 -7.16 16.39
N TRP A 101 -6.46 -7.26 16.33
CA TRP A 101 -7.21 -6.84 15.16
C TRP A 101 -7.01 -5.35 14.88
N GLU A 102 -7.10 -4.51 15.90
CA GLU A 102 -6.91 -3.07 15.80
C GLU A 102 -5.47 -2.71 15.41
N LEU A 103 -4.46 -3.36 16.03
CA LEU A 103 -3.05 -3.19 15.67
C LEU A 103 -2.79 -3.53 14.20
N ALA A 104 -3.36 -4.63 13.72
CA ALA A 104 -3.24 -5.01 12.31
C ALA A 104 -3.93 -3.98 11.40
N HIS A 105 -5.07 -3.45 11.80
CA HIS A 105 -5.83 -2.44 11.05
C HIS A 105 -5.04 -1.12 10.93
N GLN A 106 -4.50 -0.62 12.04
CA GLN A 106 -3.65 0.58 12.08
C GLN A 106 -2.38 0.41 11.24
N LYS A 107 -1.71 -0.76 11.34
CA LYS A 107 -0.54 -1.07 10.51
C LYS A 107 -0.90 -1.05 9.03
N ARG A 108 -2.06 -1.58 8.64
CA ARG A 108 -2.54 -1.54 7.26
C ARG A 108 -2.80 -0.13 6.76
N GLN A 109 -3.40 0.73 7.56
CA GLN A 109 -3.63 2.13 7.18
C GLN A 109 -2.30 2.85 6.91
N LYS A 110 -1.30 2.64 7.76
CA LYS A 110 0.04 3.22 7.59
C LYS A 110 0.78 2.67 6.36
N THR A 111 0.67 1.37 6.09
CA THR A 111 1.41 0.72 4.99
C THR A 111 0.64 0.71 3.66
N GLY A 112 -0.66 0.96 3.69
CA GLY A 112 -1.54 0.97 2.52
C GLY A 112 -1.40 2.19 1.62
N VAL A 113 -0.56 3.16 1.97
CA VAL A 113 -0.26 4.31 1.12
C VAL A 113 0.52 3.81 -0.09
N SER A 114 -0.13 3.80 -1.25
CA SER A 114 0.55 3.55 -2.52
C SER A 114 1.48 4.71 -2.80
N TYR A 115 2.78 4.48 -2.62
CA TYR A 115 3.76 5.41 -3.16
C TYR A 115 3.74 5.27 -4.69
N GLU A 116 3.49 6.38 -5.39
CA GLU A 116 3.74 6.43 -6.83
C GLU A 116 5.20 6.04 -7.05
N LYS A 117 5.38 4.87 -7.65
CA LYS A 117 6.73 4.43 -8.06
C LYS A 117 7.15 5.27 -9.25
N THR A 118 7.88 6.34 -9.00
CA THR A 118 8.60 7.07 -10.05
C THR A 118 9.88 6.30 -10.38
N HIS A 119 9.76 5.23 -11.15
CA HIS A 119 10.93 4.48 -11.59
C HIS A 119 11.50 5.09 -12.85
N SER A 120 12.75 5.53 -12.79
CA SER A 120 13.62 5.44 -13.96
C SER A 120 14.13 3.99 -14.02
N LEU A 121 13.90 3.30 -15.12
CA LEU A 121 14.41 1.94 -15.33
C LEU A 121 15.95 1.88 -15.36
N GLU A 122 16.59 3.02 -15.57
CA GLU A 122 18.03 3.15 -15.77
C GLU A 122 18.78 3.62 -14.51
N HIS A 123 18.08 4.19 -13.52
CA HIS A 123 18.68 4.73 -12.31
C HIS A 123 17.76 4.61 -11.11
N GLU A 124 18.24 4.06 -10.03
CA GLU A 124 17.50 3.90 -8.79
C GLU A 124 17.78 5.08 -7.85
N HIS A 125 16.71 5.81 -7.49
CA HIS A 125 16.77 6.90 -6.53
C HIS A 125 16.47 6.37 -5.11
N ILE A 126 17.48 6.03 -4.36
CA ILE A 126 17.39 5.31 -3.06
C ILE A 126 16.48 6.04 -2.05
N LEU A 127 16.61 7.37 -1.94
CA LEU A 127 15.86 8.18 -0.97
C LEU A 127 14.56 8.78 -1.54
N SER A 128 14.12 8.34 -2.72
CA SER A 128 12.89 8.83 -3.34
C SER A 128 11.67 8.51 -2.48
N GLY A 129 10.89 9.54 -2.12
CA GLY A 129 9.71 9.43 -1.24
C GLY A 129 10.04 9.35 0.26
N ILE A 130 11.28 8.99 0.64
CA ILE A 130 11.75 8.98 2.03
C ILE A 130 12.05 10.40 2.49
N LEU A 131 12.80 11.17 1.67
CA LEU A 131 13.08 12.57 1.94
C LEU A 131 11.79 13.38 1.97
N LYS A 132 11.70 14.30 2.93
CA LYS A 132 10.54 15.19 3.09
C LYS A 132 10.89 16.62 2.68
N CYS A 133 9.96 17.26 2.00
CA CYS A 133 10.09 18.68 1.66
C CYS A 133 10.06 19.54 2.94
N PRO A 134 11.03 20.42 3.18
CA PRO A 134 11.08 21.23 4.40
C PRO A 134 9.93 22.23 4.50
N LEU A 135 9.26 22.54 3.39
CA LEU A 135 8.18 23.52 3.38
C LEU A 135 6.79 22.89 3.51
N CYS A 136 6.50 21.82 2.76
CA CYS A 136 5.16 21.23 2.75
C CYS A 136 5.09 19.83 3.36
N GLY A 137 6.19 19.27 3.86
CA GLY A 137 6.25 17.93 4.45
C GLY A 137 6.03 16.75 3.49
N SER A 138 5.69 17.01 2.22
CA SER A 138 5.48 15.96 1.24
C SER A 138 6.76 15.29 0.79
N GLY A 139 6.67 14.08 0.26
CA GLY A 139 7.82 13.35 -0.27
C GLY A 139 8.57 14.13 -1.35
N MET A 140 9.89 14.00 -1.34
CA MET A 140 10.73 14.42 -2.44
C MET A 140 11.06 13.21 -3.31
N TYR A 141 11.05 13.41 -4.61
CA TYR A 141 11.23 12.33 -5.60
C TYR A 141 12.42 12.59 -6.48
N GLY A 142 13.02 11.51 -6.95
CA GLY A 142 14.11 11.53 -7.90
C GLY A 142 13.70 12.24 -9.20
N ASN A 143 14.59 13.03 -9.71
CA ASN A 143 14.46 13.77 -10.98
C ASN A 143 15.79 13.75 -11.71
N VAL A 144 15.76 13.64 -13.03
CA VAL A 144 16.94 13.64 -13.89
C VAL A 144 16.97 14.89 -14.77
N ASN A 145 18.12 15.52 -14.84
CA ASN A 145 18.36 16.63 -15.75
C ASN A 145 19.21 16.10 -16.93
N ARG A 146 18.55 15.87 -18.08
CA ARG A 146 19.16 15.40 -19.32
C ARG A 146 19.27 16.57 -20.29
N LYS A 147 20.46 16.78 -20.79
CA LYS A 147 20.72 17.82 -21.81
C LYS A 147 21.38 17.18 -23.03
N LYS A 148 21.00 17.65 -24.21
CA LYS A 148 21.63 17.32 -25.48
C LYS A 148 22.55 18.45 -25.93
N ARG A 149 23.71 18.12 -26.48
CA ARG A 149 24.58 19.06 -27.17
C ARG A 149 24.01 19.39 -28.55
N LYS A 150 24.54 20.44 -29.16
CA LYS A 150 24.12 20.85 -30.52
C LYS A 150 24.40 19.77 -31.59
N ASP A 151 25.40 18.94 -31.36
CA ASP A 151 25.79 17.81 -32.18
C ASP A 151 24.90 16.56 -31.98
N GLY A 152 23.91 16.62 -31.11
CA GLY A 152 23.01 15.50 -30.77
C GLY A 152 23.54 14.56 -29.68
N THR A 153 24.80 14.68 -29.24
CA THR A 153 25.33 13.88 -28.13
C THR A 153 24.74 14.30 -26.79
N LEU A 154 24.70 13.35 -25.85
CA LEU A 154 24.15 13.61 -24.51
C LEU A 154 25.26 14.15 -23.59
N TYR A 155 24.92 15.12 -22.74
CA TYR A 155 25.71 15.43 -21.56
C TYR A 155 25.52 14.36 -20.50
N LYS A 156 26.42 14.32 -19.48
CA LYS A 156 26.25 13.50 -18.28
C LYS A 156 24.91 13.82 -17.64
N ASP A 157 24.15 12.79 -17.26
CA ASP A 157 22.91 12.93 -16.52
C ASP A 157 23.22 13.38 -15.08
N TYR A 158 22.45 14.35 -14.59
CA TYR A 158 22.52 14.79 -13.22
C TYR A 158 21.23 14.45 -12.50
N PHE A 159 21.35 13.77 -11.38
CA PHE A 159 20.24 13.31 -10.57
C PHE A 159 20.00 14.18 -9.35
N TYR A 160 18.73 14.43 -9.02
CA TYR A 160 18.32 15.33 -7.96
C TYR A 160 17.09 14.82 -7.26
N TYR A 161 16.91 15.20 -5.99
CA TYR A 161 15.64 15.09 -5.30
C TYR A 161 14.89 16.41 -5.35
N ALA A 162 13.59 16.35 -5.70
CA ALA A 162 12.71 17.50 -5.82
C ALA A 162 11.37 17.26 -5.15
N CYS A 163 10.73 18.30 -4.59
CA CYS A 163 9.42 18.20 -3.98
C CYS A 163 8.36 17.72 -4.98
N LYS A 164 7.50 16.75 -4.60
CA LYS A 164 6.36 16.26 -5.39
C LYS A 164 5.47 17.42 -5.88
N HIS A 165 5.15 18.35 -4.98
CA HIS A 165 4.26 19.47 -5.26
C HIS A 165 4.97 20.71 -5.86
N ARG A 166 6.19 20.55 -6.36
CA ARG A 166 6.87 21.57 -7.15
C ARG A 166 6.06 22.01 -8.38
N ARG A 167 5.24 21.11 -8.92
CA ARG A 167 4.17 21.39 -9.87
C ARG A 167 2.84 21.14 -9.21
N LEU A 168 1.77 21.67 -9.78
CA LEU A 168 0.42 21.39 -9.28
C LEU A 168 0.12 19.89 -9.46
N VAL A 169 -0.06 19.19 -8.33
CA VAL A 169 -0.42 17.77 -8.28
C VAL A 169 -1.52 17.61 -7.26
N ASP A 170 -2.62 16.97 -7.63
CA ASP A 170 -3.78 16.71 -6.75
C ASP A 170 -4.30 17.98 -6.04
N GLY A 171 -4.30 19.12 -6.72
CA GLY A 171 -4.71 20.40 -6.15
C GLY A 171 -3.68 21.08 -5.22
N HIS A 172 -2.54 20.44 -4.96
CA HIS A 172 -1.47 20.98 -4.12
C HIS A 172 -0.34 21.57 -4.93
N ASN A 173 0.13 22.76 -4.55
CA ASN A 173 1.30 23.40 -5.12
C ASN A 173 2.20 23.89 -3.97
N CYS A 174 3.49 23.61 -4.07
CA CYS A 174 4.49 24.03 -3.09
C CYS A 174 5.44 25.04 -3.72
N SER A 175 5.76 26.11 -3.00
CA SER A 175 6.71 27.13 -3.44
C SER A 175 8.17 26.71 -3.33
N TYR A 176 8.48 25.57 -2.72
CA TYR A 176 9.84 25.06 -2.61
C TYR A 176 10.36 24.59 -3.97
N ARG A 177 11.29 25.37 -4.55
CA ARG A 177 11.85 25.13 -5.89
C ARG A 177 13.27 24.53 -5.87
N LYS A 178 13.93 24.51 -4.70
CA LYS A 178 15.27 23.97 -4.57
C LYS A 178 15.28 22.47 -4.84
N GLN A 179 16.25 22.03 -5.62
CA GLN A 179 16.56 20.63 -5.87
C GLN A 179 17.87 20.29 -5.17
N TRP A 180 17.94 19.12 -4.59
CA TRP A 180 19.13 18.64 -3.92
C TRP A 180 19.84 17.62 -4.82
N SER A 181 21.15 17.78 -5.02
CA SER A 181 21.95 16.78 -5.73
C SER A 181 21.84 15.44 -5.00
N GLU A 182 21.54 14.38 -5.74
CA GLU A 182 21.40 13.04 -5.19
C GLU A 182 22.67 12.58 -4.51
N ASP A 183 23.84 12.72 -5.19
CA ASP A 183 25.14 12.34 -4.64
C ASP A 183 25.37 12.96 -3.25
N LYS A 184 25.16 14.29 -3.14
CA LYS A 184 25.39 15.01 -1.87
C LYS A 184 24.45 14.60 -0.74
N VAL A 185 23.23 14.20 -1.08
CA VAL A 185 22.25 13.79 -0.06
C VAL A 185 22.49 12.36 0.37
N ASN A 186 22.83 11.47 -0.57
CA ASN A 186 23.16 10.10 -0.26
C ASN A 186 24.42 10.03 0.63
N ASP A 187 25.48 10.73 0.25
CA ASP A 187 26.72 10.83 1.06
C ASP A 187 26.50 11.39 2.49
N ALA A 188 25.47 12.21 2.69
CA ALA A 188 25.16 12.78 4.01
C ALA A 188 24.30 11.84 4.89
N VAL A 189 23.76 10.78 4.33
CA VAL A 189 22.88 9.83 5.03
C VAL A 189 23.61 8.51 5.34
N GLU A 190 24.67 8.19 4.59
CA GLU A 190 25.61 7.10 4.92
C GLU A 190 26.47 7.44 6.14
#